data_07ca23470e3712280ffca597a93b2ac2
#
_entry.id   07ca23470e3712280ffca597a93b2ac2
#
_cell.length_a   1.000
_cell.length_b   1.000
_cell.length_c   1.000
_cell.angle_alpha   90.00
_cell.angle_beta   90.00
_cell.angle_gamma   90.00
#
_symmetry.space_group_name_H-M   'P 1'
#
loop_
_entity.id
_entity.type
_entity.pdbx_description
1 polymer ?
#
loop_
_entity_poly.entity_id
_entity_poly.type
_entity_poly.pdbx_seq_one_letter_code
_entity_poly.pdbx_strand_id
1 'polypeptide(L)'
;MITLAALQMKSESGDVAANLARIGQAAKEAAGKGASLLITPELGLTGYGAGDVIRDLAEPADGPLVRRLQAISAETGVAIIAGFAEKAGADTFNSAVYVDGPAEPVVYRKSHLYGDYERTLFTTAEPSTMLFTHRGVKCGMLICYDVEFPENVRRLALADVDAVLVPTALPAGYSGTFIADHMIQTRAFENQVFVAYINHCGGDERFTFAGSSRIAAPDGSLLASAPSHGEALMVVPLNPADFLVSKSENTYLTDLTRRA
;
A
#
# COMPACT_ATOMS: atom_id res chain seq x y z
N MET A 1 -1.95 -6.16 17.95
CA MET A 1 -1.67 -4.71 17.75
C MET A 1 -0.32 -4.52 17.07
N ILE A 2 -0.27 -3.67 16.03
CA ILE A 2 0.97 -3.22 15.38
C ILE A 2 1.02 -1.69 15.38
N THR A 3 2.20 -1.11 15.26
CA THR A 3 2.37 0.33 14.99
C THR A 3 2.78 0.47 13.52
N LEU A 4 1.89 1.04 12.71
CA LEU A 4 2.10 1.30 11.30
C LEU A 4 2.71 2.68 11.09
N ALA A 5 3.82 2.73 10.35
CA ALA A 5 4.34 3.95 9.75
C ALA A 5 3.91 4.01 8.28
N ALA A 6 3.48 5.17 7.82
CA ALA A 6 3.02 5.41 6.46
C ALA A 6 3.74 6.61 5.87
N LEU A 7 4.53 6.37 4.83
CA LEU A 7 5.34 7.39 4.17
C LEU A 7 4.64 7.93 2.94
N GLN A 8 4.08 9.13 3.02
CA GLN A 8 3.78 9.92 1.84
C GLN A 8 5.08 10.56 1.35
N MET A 9 5.53 10.23 0.16
CA MET A 9 6.80 10.72 -0.37
C MET A 9 6.70 11.21 -1.82
N LYS A 10 7.61 12.07 -2.22
CA LYS A 10 7.92 12.34 -3.62
C LYS A 10 8.98 11.33 -4.07
N SER A 11 8.65 10.47 -5.02
CA SER A 11 9.65 9.59 -5.64
C SER A 11 10.34 10.32 -6.80
N GLU A 12 11.64 10.15 -6.92
CA GLU A 12 12.41 10.62 -8.06
C GLU A 12 12.26 9.63 -9.23
N SER A 13 11.73 10.10 -10.35
CA SER A 13 11.45 9.27 -11.53
C SER A 13 12.72 8.65 -12.11
N GLY A 14 12.81 7.32 -12.12
CA GLY A 14 13.94 6.55 -12.62
C GLY A 14 15.14 6.46 -11.67
N ASP A 15 15.15 7.17 -10.54
CA ASP A 15 16.27 7.11 -9.58
C ASP A 15 15.96 6.15 -8.41
N VAL A 16 16.13 4.86 -8.69
CA VAL A 16 15.92 3.79 -7.70
C VAL A 16 16.83 3.95 -6.47
N ALA A 17 18.05 4.47 -6.65
CA ALA A 17 18.99 4.61 -5.56
C ALA A 17 18.55 5.70 -4.57
N ALA A 18 18.12 6.86 -5.07
CA ALA A 18 17.57 7.94 -4.24
C ALA A 18 16.29 7.50 -3.54
N ASN A 19 15.37 6.85 -4.25
CA ASN A 19 14.11 6.36 -3.69
C ASN A 19 14.34 5.32 -2.59
N LEU A 20 15.22 4.36 -2.82
CA LEU A 20 15.58 3.35 -1.82
C LEU A 20 16.24 3.98 -0.59
N ALA A 21 17.12 4.96 -0.77
CA ALA A 21 17.74 5.70 0.33
C ALA A 21 16.69 6.46 1.15
N ARG A 22 15.69 7.08 0.49
CA ARG A 22 14.58 7.78 1.16
C ARG A 22 13.72 6.82 1.98
N ILE A 23 13.41 5.63 1.43
CA ILE A 23 12.68 4.57 2.14
C ILE A 23 13.49 4.08 3.35
N GLY A 24 14.79 3.86 3.19
CA GLY A 24 15.69 3.46 4.28
C GLY A 24 15.74 4.49 5.41
N GLN A 25 15.80 5.78 5.05
CA GLN A 25 15.73 6.87 6.05
C GLN A 25 14.38 6.86 6.79
N ALA A 26 13.27 6.68 6.07
CA ALA A 26 11.95 6.59 6.68
C ALA A 26 11.80 5.36 7.59
N ALA A 27 12.40 4.23 7.24
CA ALA A 27 12.41 3.04 8.10
C ALA A 27 13.14 3.30 9.41
N LYS A 28 14.29 4.01 9.39
CA LYS A 28 15.02 4.43 10.61
C LYS A 28 14.19 5.39 11.46
N GLU A 29 13.55 6.38 10.84
CA GLU A 29 12.65 7.31 11.55
C GLU A 29 11.45 6.58 12.16
N ALA A 30 10.85 5.64 11.43
CA ALA A 30 9.76 4.80 11.89
C ALA A 30 10.15 3.94 13.09
N ALA A 31 11.33 3.30 13.03
CA ALA A 31 11.90 2.56 14.16
C ALA A 31 12.05 3.43 15.41
N GLY A 32 12.60 4.64 15.26
CA GLY A 32 12.73 5.60 16.34
C GLY A 32 11.41 6.05 16.97
N LYS A 33 10.28 5.90 16.24
CA LYS A 33 8.92 6.17 16.72
C LYS A 33 8.19 4.91 17.16
N GLY A 34 8.86 3.76 17.25
CA GLY A 34 8.29 2.49 17.70
C GLY A 34 7.41 1.78 16.67
N ALA A 35 7.47 2.18 15.40
CA ALA A 35 6.75 1.46 14.34
C ALA A 35 7.38 0.10 14.08
N SER A 36 6.54 -0.86 13.69
CA SER A 36 6.97 -2.21 13.33
C SER A 36 6.80 -2.52 11.85
N LEU A 37 6.00 -1.72 11.15
CA LEU A 37 5.72 -1.86 9.73
C LEU A 37 5.71 -0.48 9.07
N LEU A 38 6.40 -0.33 7.95
CA LEU A 38 6.41 0.85 7.10
C LEU A 38 5.71 0.51 5.78
N ILE A 39 4.80 1.37 5.33
CA ILE A 39 4.22 1.30 3.99
C ILE A 39 4.60 2.54 3.18
N THR A 40 4.93 2.34 1.90
CA THR A 40 5.34 3.38 0.95
C THR A 40 4.44 3.37 -0.29
N PRO A 41 4.49 4.39 -1.18
CA PRO A 41 3.61 4.49 -2.34
C PRO A 41 3.83 3.40 -3.42
N GLU A 42 2.83 3.30 -4.32
CA GLU A 42 2.87 2.49 -5.54
C GLU A 42 4.06 2.90 -6.42
N LEU A 43 4.81 1.90 -6.94
CA LEU A 43 6.03 2.15 -7.71
C LEU A 43 6.99 3.14 -7.04
N GLY A 44 6.95 3.22 -5.71
CA GLY A 44 7.76 4.15 -4.93
C GLY A 44 9.26 4.01 -5.17
N LEU A 45 9.71 2.82 -5.60
CA LEU A 45 11.11 2.54 -5.89
C LEU A 45 11.56 3.05 -7.27
N THR A 46 10.72 2.98 -8.29
CA THR A 46 11.05 3.44 -9.65
C THR A 46 10.58 4.86 -9.93
N GLY A 47 9.63 5.37 -9.13
CA GLY A 47 8.82 6.53 -9.47
C GLY A 47 7.74 6.14 -10.49
N TYR A 48 6.48 6.53 -10.20
CA TYR A 48 5.32 6.16 -11.03
C TYR A 48 5.42 6.75 -12.44
N GLY A 49 5.86 8.01 -12.59
CA GLY A 49 5.92 8.70 -13.86
C GLY A 49 7.18 8.46 -14.70
N ALA A 50 8.04 7.49 -14.35
CA ALA A 50 9.30 7.24 -15.08
C ALA A 50 9.11 6.68 -16.51
N GLY A 51 7.87 6.37 -16.94
CA GLY A 51 7.58 5.94 -18.30
C GLY A 51 8.23 4.60 -18.68
N ASP A 52 8.70 4.48 -19.90
CA ASP A 52 9.29 3.23 -20.41
C ASP A 52 10.53 2.76 -19.63
N VAL A 53 11.24 3.68 -18.96
CA VAL A 53 12.38 3.35 -18.08
C VAL A 53 11.97 2.39 -16.96
N ILE A 54 10.70 2.36 -16.55
CA ILE A 54 10.18 1.42 -15.56
C ILE A 54 10.46 -0.03 -15.95
N ARG A 55 10.36 -0.37 -17.26
CA ARG A 55 10.61 -1.74 -17.74
C ARG A 55 12.07 -2.12 -17.63
N ASP A 56 12.98 -1.17 -17.86
CA ASP A 56 14.42 -1.39 -17.77
C ASP A 56 14.86 -1.53 -16.31
N LEU A 57 14.12 -0.90 -15.38
CA LEU A 57 14.35 -0.96 -13.94
C LEU A 57 13.62 -2.11 -13.24
N ALA A 58 12.79 -2.85 -13.97
CA ALA A 58 12.03 -3.96 -13.39
C ALA A 58 12.96 -5.12 -13.00
N GLU A 59 12.81 -5.60 -11.76
CA GLU A 59 13.59 -6.69 -11.21
C GLU A 59 12.69 -7.86 -10.73
N PRO A 60 13.21 -9.10 -10.72
CA PRO A 60 12.49 -10.22 -10.13
C PRO A 60 12.15 -9.99 -8.65
N ALA A 61 11.08 -10.65 -8.18
CA ALA A 61 10.64 -10.59 -6.78
C ALA A 61 11.70 -11.12 -5.77
N ASP A 62 12.63 -11.93 -6.22
CA ASP A 62 13.82 -12.41 -5.48
C ASP A 62 15.10 -11.65 -5.90
N GLY A 63 14.97 -10.55 -6.63
CA GLY A 63 16.05 -9.77 -7.20
C GLY A 63 16.83 -8.90 -6.19
N PRO A 64 17.89 -8.22 -6.67
CA PRO A 64 18.73 -7.34 -5.84
C PRO A 64 17.94 -6.27 -5.09
N LEU A 65 16.91 -5.70 -5.72
CA LEU A 65 16.12 -4.62 -5.14
C LEU A 65 15.35 -5.08 -3.90
N VAL A 66 14.67 -6.23 -3.99
CA VAL A 66 13.95 -6.79 -2.85
C VAL A 66 14.93 -7.21 -1.75
N ARG A 67 16.09 -7.79 -2.09
CA ARG A 67 17.13 -8.08 -1.10
C ARG A 67 17.67 -6.84 -0.37
N ARG A 68 17.75 -5.70 -1.05
CA ARG A 68 18.13 -4.42 -0.40
C ARG A 68 17.05 -3.95 0.57
N LEU A 69 15.76 -4.09 0.24
CA LEU A 69 14.67 -3.80 1.17
C LEU A 69 14.71 -4.73 2.39
N GLN A 70 14.96 -6.04 2.19
CA GLN A 70 15.14 -7.00 3.29
C GLN A 70 16.31 -6.60 4.21
N ALA A 71 17.42 -6.14 3.65
CA ALA A 71 18.57 -5.66 4.43
C ALA A 71 18.20 -4.42 5.26
N ILE A 72 17.49 -3.44 4.68
CA ILE A 72 17.00 -2.26 5.42
C ILE A 72 16.04 -2.69 6.53
N SER A 73 15.11 -3.62 6.24
CA SER A 73 14.19 -4.15 7.24
C SER A 73 14.93 -4.84 8.39
N ALA A 74 15.91 -5.68 8.08
CA ALA A 74 16.75 -6.34 9.10
C ALA A 74 17.56 -5.35 9.95
N GLU A 75 18.14 -4.32 9.33
CA GLU A 75 18.90 -3.28 10.03
C GLU A 75 18.04 -2.45 10.98
N THR A 76 16.82 -2.13 10.57
CA THR A 76 15.93 -1.22 11.31
C THR A 76 14.96 -1.94 12.25
N GLY A 77 14.76 -3.25 12.07
CA GLY A 77 13.72 -4.02 12.79
C GLY A 77 12.29 -3.63 12.41
N VAL A 78 12.12 -2.93 11.27
CA VAL A 78 10.83 -2.50 10.73
C VAL A 78 10.56 -3.25 9.44
N ALA A 79 9.46 -4.01 9.37
CA ALA A 79 9.00 -4.60 8.11
C ALA A 79 8.60 -3.50 7.11
N ILE A 80 8.76 -3.76 5.81
CA ILE A 80 8.53 -2.74 4.78
C ILE A 80 7.57 -3.28 3.71
N ILE A 81 6.56 -2.46 3.34
CA ILE A 81 5.79 -2.62 2.11
C ILE A 81 6.22 -1.54 1.14
N ALA A 82 6.68 -1.95 -0.04
CA ALA A 82 7.11 -1.03 -1.09
C ALA A 82 6.56 -1.42 -2.46
N GLY A 83 6.13 -0.39 -3.23
CA GLY A 83 5.75 -0.55 -4.63
C GLY A 83 6.96 -0.62 -5.54
N PHE A 84 7.00 -1.59 -6.45
CA PHE A 84 8.09 -1.78 -7.42
C PHE A 84 7.60 -2.35 -8.74
N ALA A 85 8.39 -2.18 -9.80
CA ALA A 85 8.19 -2.86 -11.07
C ALA A 85 8.78 -4.27 -10.97
N GLU A 86 7.94 -5.29 -11.09
CA GLU A 86 8.34 -6.68 -11.00
C GLU A 86 8.56 -7.26 -12.40
N LYS A 87 9.72 -7.89 -12.63
CA LYS A 87 10.00 -8.68 -13.82
C LYS A 87 9.72 -10.16 -13.57
N ALA A 88 8.82 -10.77 -14.35
CA ALA A 88 8.52 -12.18 -14.27
C ALA A 88 8.49 -12.81 -15.68
N GLY A 89 9.58 -13.43 -16.07
CA GLY A 89 9.76 -13.94 -17.45
C GLY A 89 9.74 -12.81 -18.47
N ALA A 90 8.80 -12.86 -19.42
CA ALA A 90 8.61 -11.81 -20.42
C ALA A 90 7.77 -10.62 -19.90
N ASP A 91 7.01 -10.83 -18.84
CA ASP A 91 6.06 -9.87 -18.31
C ASP A 91 6.68 -8.89 -17.32
N THR A 92 6.08 -7.70 -17.24
CA THR A 92 6.37 -6.71 -16.21
C THR A 92 5.08 -6.40 -15.47
N PHE A 93 5.10 -6.47 -14.13
CA PHE A 93 3.95 -6.20 -13.28
C PHE A 93 4.17 -4.96 -12.41
N ASN A 94 3.09 -4.25 -12.14
CA ASN A 94 3.04 -3.28 -11.06
C ASN A 94 2.77 -4.05 -9.76
N SER A 95 3.77 -4.11 -8.88
CA SER A 95 3.74 -5.00 -7.72
C SER A 95 4.02 -4.26 -6.42
N ALA A 96 3.50 -4.79 -5.33
CA ALA A 96 3.86 -4.43 -3.97
C ALA A 96 4.51 -5.62 -3.27
N VAL A 97 5.62 -5.40 -2.58
CA VAL A 97 6.31 -6.42 -1.81
C VAL A 97 6.30 -6.08 -0.33
N TYR A 98 5.94 -7.06 0.50
CA TYR A 98 6.16 -7.05 1.94
C TYR A 98 7.44 -7.82 2.24
N VAL A 99 8.34 -7.21 3.02
CA VAL A 99 9.56 -7.82 3.54
C VAL A 99 9.65 -7.64 5.05
N ASP A 100 10.12 -8.68 5.77
CA ASP A 100 10.34 -8.67 7.20
C ASP A 100 11.70 -9.33 7.51
N GLY A 101 12.74 -8.53 7.50
CA GLY A 101 14.12 -9.01 7.61
C GLY A 101 14.43 -10.10 6.56
N PRO A 102 14.98 -11.27 6.97
CA PRO A 102 15.35 -12.34 6.07
C PRO A 102 14.20 -13.28 5.67
N ALA A 103 12.98 -13.03 6.16
CA ALA A 103 11.82 -13.86 5.83
C ALA A 103 11.50 -13.84 4.33
N GLU A 104 10.82 -14.88 3.84
CA GLU A 104 10.37 -14.95 2.45
C GLU A 104 9.47 -13.76 2.13
N PRO A 105 9.73 -12.98 1.07
CA PRO A 105 8.90 -11.86 0.68
C PRO A 105 7.50 -12.29 0.25
N VAL A 106 6.50 -11.46 0.55
CA VAL A 106 5.15 -11.65 0.04
C VAL A 106 4.87 -10.60 -1.02
N VAL A 107 4.51 -11.03 -2.23
CA VAL A 107 4.30 -10.14 -3.38
C VAL A 107 2.84 -10.16 -3.82
N TYR A 108 2.28 -8.97 -4.03
CA TYR A 108 0.98 -8.75 -4.66
C TYR A 108 1.19 -8.04 -5.99
N ARG A 109 0.58 -8.54 -7.06
CA ARG A 109 0.55 -7.95 -8.39
C ARG A 109 -0.78 -7.24 -8.62
N LYS A 110 -0.75 -6.01 -9.10
CA LYS A 110 -1.93 -5.19 -9.38
C LYS A 110 -2.86 -5.88 -10.36
N SER A 111 -4.14 -6.01 -9.98
CA SER A 111 -5.15 -6.70 -10.79
C SER A 111 -5.98 -5.76 -11.66
N HIS A 112 -6.03 -4.46 -11.34
CA HIS A 112 -6.76 -3.46 -12.11
C HIS A 112 -5.81 -2.34 -12.51
N LEU A 113 -5.38 -2.33 -13.77
CA LEU A 113 -4.50 -1.29 -14.30
C LEU A 113 -5.28 -0.02 -14.63
N TYR A 114 -4.77 1.13 -14.16
CA TYR A 114 -5.40 2.43 -14.35
C TYR A 114 -4.94 3.10 -15.64
N GLY A 115 -5.89 3.37 -16.54
CA GLY A 115 -5.65 4.12 -17.76
C GLY A 115 -4.71 3.43 -18.76
N ASP A 116 -4.47 4.09 -19.88
CA ASP A 116 -3.63 3.53 -20.95
C ASP A 116 -2.15 3.54 -20.58
N TYR A 117 -1.74 4.45 -19.69
CA TYR A 117 -0.37 4.52 -19.21
C TYR A 117 0.06 3.21 -18.55
N GLU A 118 -0.69 2.73 -17.56
CA GLU A 118 -0.35 1.48 -16.90
C GLU A 118 -0.54 0.27 -17.82
N ARG A 119 -1.62 0.23 -18.62
CA ARG A 119 -1.89 -0.87 -19.56
C ARG A 119 -0.80 -1.02 -20.62
N THR A 120 -0.12 0.07 -20.95
CA THR A 120 1.02 0.03 -21.88
C THR A 120 2.27 -0.53 -21.21
N LEU A 121 2.47 -0.28 -19.93
CA LEU A 121 3.71 -0.63 -19.21
C LEU A 121 3.67 -2.02 -18.56
N PHE A 122 2.48 -2.46 -18.11
CA PHE A 122 2.36 -3.61 -17.24
C PHE A 122 1.39 -4.66 -17.80
N THR A 123 1.65 -5.91 -17.42
CA THR A 123 0.74 -7.03 -17.59
C THR A 123 -0.28 -7.04 -16.44
N THR A 124 -1.56 -7.22 -16.75
CA THR A 124 -2.63 -7.35 -15.74
C THR A 124 -2.51 -8.70 -15.03
N ALA A 125 -2.56 -8.70 -13.71
CA ALA A 125 -2.67 -9.93 -12.93
C ALA A 125 -4.13 -10.28 -12.63
N GLU A 126 -4.40 -11.56 -12.37
CA GLU A 126 -5.70 -11.98 -11.83
C GLU A 126 -5.91 -11.47 -10.41
N PRO A 127 -7.14 -11.08 -10.03
CA PRO A 127 -7.44 -10.69 -8.66
C PRO A 127 -7.09 -11.79 -7.66
N SER A 128 -6.21 -11.49 -6.73
CA SER A 128 -5.69 -12.47 -5.77
C SER A 128 -5.93 -12.07 -4.32
N THR A 129 -5.89 -13.08 -3.44
CA THR A 129 -5.99 -12.90 -1.99
C THR A 129 -4.62 -13.17 -1.38
N MET A 130 -3.70 -12.21 -1.55
CA MET A 130 -2.37 -12.31 -0.94
C MET A 130 -2.43 -11.83 0.50
N LEU A 131 -2.15 -12.73 1.42
CA LEU A 131 -2.23 -12.52 2.86
C LEU A 131 -0.87 -12.74 3.52
N PHE A 132 -0.62 -11.97 4.56
CA PHE A 132 0.49 -12.20 5.48
C PHE A 132 0.07 -11.82 6.90
N THR A 133 0.80 -12.30 7.89
CA THR A 133 0.58 -11.93 9.29
C THR A 133 1.80 -11.19 9.80
N HIS A 134 1.61 -9.97 10.31
CA HIS A 134 2.66 -9.19 10.95
C HIS A 134 2.31 -9.00 12.43
N ARG A 135 3.14 -9.57 13.33
CA ARG A 135 2.96 -9.50 14.80
C ARG A 135 1.53 -9.79 15.26
N GLY A 136 0.88 -10.81 14.66
CA GLY A 136 -0.47 -11.26 15.02
C GLY A 136 -1.62 -10.45 14.39
N VAL A 137 -1.36 -9.46 13.54
CA VAL A 137 -2.35 -8.76 12.72
C VAL A 137 -2.33 -9.37 11.32
N LYS A 138 -3.49 -9.83 10.83
CA LYS A 138 -3.64 -10.35 9.48
C LYS A 138 -3.80 -9.22 8.49
N CYS A 139 -2.95 -9.18 7.49
CA CYS A 139 -2.90 -8.13 6.48
C CYS A 139 -3.10 -8.67 5.08
N GLY A 140 -3.72 -7.87 4.23
CA GLY A 140 -3.76 -8.06 2.78
C GLY A 140 -3.23 -6.83 2.06
N MET A 141 -2.76 -7.01 0.83
CA MET A 141 -2.30 -5.90 -0.03
C MET A 141 -3.23 -5.71 -1.22
N LEU A 142 -3.43 -4.45 -1.59
CA LEU A 142 -3.98 -3.98 -2.86
C LEU A 142 -3.08 -2.86 -3.37
N ILE A 143 -3.23 -2.45 -4.63
CA ILE A 143 -2.48 -1.32 -5.19
C ILE A 143 -3.45 -0.32 -5.80
N CYS A 144 -3.47 0.90 -5.25
CA CYS A 144 -4.16 2.09 -5.80
C CYS A 144 -5.58 1.78 -6.31
N TYR A 145 -5.76 1.76 -7.63
CA TYR A 145 -7.04 1.55 -8.32
C TYR A 145 -7.78 0.26 -7.89
N ASP A 146 -7.05 -0.76 -7.44
CA ASP A 146 -7.68 -1.99 -6.93
C ASP A 146 -8.66 -1.74 -5.78
N VAL A 147 -8.40 -0.76 -4.90
CA VAL A 147 -9.26 -0.47 -3.74
C VAL A 147 -10.58 0.20 -4.14
N GLU A 148 -10.63 0.77 -5.33
CA GLU A 148 -11.84 1.41 -5.85
C GLU A 148 -12.92 0.39 -6.22
N PHE A 149 -12.54 -0.86 -6.47
CA PHE A 149 -13.44 -2.00 -6.68
C PHE A 149 -13.82 -2.61 -5.32
N PRO A 150 -15.07 -2.46 -4.86
CA PRO A 150 -15.48 -2.94 -3.53
C PRO A 150 -15.27 -4.45 -3.35
N GLU A 151 -15.33 -5.21 -4.43
CA GLU A 151 -15.11 -6.66 -4.45
C GLU A 151 -13.72 -7.05 -3.95
N ASN A 152 -12.71 -6.24 -4.21
CA ASN A 152 -11.34 -6.52 -3.83
C ASN A 152 -11.15 -6.42 -2.31
N VAL A 153 -11.64 -5.34 -1.68
CA VAL A 153 -11.58 -5.20 -0.22
C VAL A 153 -12.48 -6.23 0.43
N ARG A 154 -13.68 -6.48 -0.13
CA ARG A 154 -14.61 -7.51 0.36
C ARG A 154 -13.99 -8.90 0.34
N ARG A 155 -13.29 -9.27 -0.73
CA ARG A 155 -12.60 -10.56 -0.83
C ARG A 155 -11.55 -10.74 0.28
N LEU A 156 -10.75 -9.70 0.56
CA LEU A 156 -9.77 -9.74 1.65
C LEU A 156 -10.46 -9.80 3.02
N ALA A 157 -11.53 -9.03 3.24
CA ALA A 157 -12.29 -9.05 4.48
C ALA A 157 -12.94 -10.42 4.75
N LEU A 158 -13.48 -11.08 3.72
CA LEU A 158 -14.02 -12.45 3.79
C LEU A 158 -12.92 -13.50 4.07
N ALA A 159 -11.67 -13.20 3.76
CA ALA A 159 -10.51 -14.00 4.13
C ALA A 159 -9.97 -13.66 5.55
N ASP A 160 -10.75 -12.91 6.34
CA ASP A 160 -10.50 -12.59 7.74
C ASP A 160 -9.23 -11.74 7.96
N VAL A 161 -8.97 -10.75 7.08
CA VAL A 161 -7.92 -9.76 7.34
C VAL A 161 -8.39 -8.73 8.36
N ASP A 162 -7.42 -8.21 9.12
CA ASP A 162 -7.64 -7.05 9.99
C ASP A 162 -7.35 -5.73 9.24
N ALA A 163 -6.39 -5.75 8.31
CA ALA A 163 -5.93 -4.55 7.61
C ALA A 163 -5.69 -4.80 6.12
N VAL A 164 -6.09 -3.83 5.29
CA VAL A 164 -5.78 -3.74 3.86
C VAL A 164 -4.79 -2.59 3.66
N LEU A 165 -3.61 -2.90 3.11
CA LEU A 165 -2.49 -1.99 2.95
C LEU A 165 -2.32 -1.67 1.46
N VAL A 166 -2.41 -0.38 1.10
CA VAL A 166 -2.63 0.06 -0.28
C VAL A 166 -1.58 1.11 -0.70
N PRO A 167 -0.41 0.69 -1.19
CA PRO A 167 0.48 1.57 -1.94
C PRO A 167 -0.26 2.24 -3.10
N THR A 168 -0.07 3.55 -3.29
CA THR A 168 -0.94 4.34 -4.18
C THR A 168 -0.17 5.40 -4.97
N ALA A 169 -0.64 5.72 -6.17
CA ALA A 169 -0.22 6.84 -7.01
C ALA A 169 -1.45 7.60 -7.52
N LEU A 170 -2.21 8.19 -6.58
CA LEU A 170 -3.46 8.89 -6.86
C LEU A 170 -3.21 10.25 -7.49
N PRO A 171 -3.71 10.53 -8.71
CA PRO A 171 -3.56 11.83 -9.35
C PRO A 171 -4.29 12.95 -8.59
N ALA A 172 -3.73 14.16 -8.65
CA ALA A 172 -4.40 15.36 -8.16
C ALA A 172 -5.66 15.67 -8.97
N GLY A 173 -6.66 16.27 -8.33
CA GLY A 173 -7.93 16.68 -8.94
C GLY A 173 -9.13 16.20 -8.15
N TYR A 174 -10.32 16.52 -8.65
CA TYR A 174 -11.59 16.25 -7.93
C TYR A 174 -11.77 14.75 -7.61
N SER A 175 -11.57 13.89 -8.60
CA SER A 175 -11.72 12.43 -8.38
C SER A 175 -10.73 11.91 -7.35
N GLY A 176 -9.46 12.35 -7.39
CA GLY A 176 -8.48 11.98 -6.39
C GLY A 176 -8.87 12.42 -4.98
N THR A 177 -9.34 13.66 -4.85
CA THR A 177 -9.85 14.18 -3.57
C THR A 177 -11.04 13.36 -3.07
N PHE A 178 -12.01 13.06 -3.95
CA PHE A 178 -13.18 12.25 -3.58
C PHE A 178 -12.81 10.85 -3.11
N ILE A 179 -11.89 10.18 -3.81
CA ILE A 179 -11.42 8.84 -3.44
C ILE A 179 -10.76 8.88 -2.06
N ALA A 180 -9.83 9.80 -1.84
CA ALA A 180 -9.13 9.92 -0.57
C ALA A 180 -10.07 10.29 0.58
N ASP A 181 -11.02 11.23 0.37
CA ASP A 181 -11.84 11.80 1.44
C ASP A 181 -13.05 10.93 1.81
N HIS A 182 -13.56 10.12 0.87
CA HIS A 182 -14.82 9.40 1.07
C HIS A 182 -14.70 7.89 0.83
N MET A 183 -14.04 7.47 -0.25
CA MET A 183 -14.05 6.07 -0.64
C MET A 183 -13.24 5.21 0.34
N ILE A 184 -12.10 5.68 0.82
CA ILE A 184 -11.22 4.91 1.70
C ILE A 184 -11.91 4.60 3.05
N GLN A 185 -12.58 5.59 3.64
CA GLN A 185 -13.36 5.39 4.87
C GLN A 185 -14.54 4.44 4.65
N THR A 186 -15.21 4.56 3.49
CA THR A 186 -16.31 3.64 3.12
C THR A 186 -15.79 2.21 3.01
N ARG A 187 -14.64 1.97 2.34
CA ARG A 187 -14.03 0.64 2.23
C ARG A 187 -13.67 0.05 3.58
N ALA A 188 -13.16 0.87 4.51
CA ALA A 188 -12.87 0.43 5.87
C ALA A 188 -14.16 0.03 6.61
N PHE A 189 -15.15 0.91 6.60
CA PHE A 189 -16.41 0.74 7.33
C PHE A 189 -17.24 -0.46 6.83
N GLU A 190 -17.52 -0.54 5.54
CA GLU A 190 -18.36 -1.59 4.96
C GLU A 190 -17.75 -3.00 5.05
N ASN A 191 -16.43 -3.09 5.31
CA ASN A 191 -15.68 -4.32 5.44
C ASN A 191 -15.17 -4.57 6.87
N GLN A 192 -15.33 -3.60 7.79
CA GLN A 192 -14.92 -3.67 9.19
C GLN A 192 -13.42 -4.02 9.33
N VAL A 193 -12.57 -3.40 8.50
CA VAL A 193 -11.11 -3.57 8.45
C VAL A 193 -10.41 -2.21 8.47
N PHE A 194 -9.14 -2.16 8.88
CA PHE A 194 -8.32 -0.99 8.62
C PHE A 194 -8.00 -0.88 7.13
N VAL A 195 -7.98 0.33 6.59
CA VAL A 195 -7.49 0.61 5.23
C VAL A 195 -6.44 1.71 5.29
N ALA A 196 -5.20 1.38 4.92
CA ALA A 196 -4.11 2.35 4.80
C ALA A 196 -3.81 2.62 3.33
N TYR A 197 -4.15 3.82 2.86
CA TYR A 197 -4.04 4.29 1.48
C TYR A 197 -2.92 5.32 1.40
N ILE A 198 -1.74 4.91 0.90
CA ILE A 198 -0.51 5.70 1.03
C ILE A 198 -0.02 6.16 -0.34
N ASN A 199 -0.09 7.46 -0.53
CA ASN A 199 0.09 8.12 -1.81
C ASN A 199 1.45 8.81 -1.96
N HIS A 200 1.82 9.07 -3.22
CA HIS A 200 2.82 10.08 -3.56
C HIS A 200 2.33 11.49 -3.25
N CYS A 201 3.28 12.42 -3.10
CA CYS A 201 3.03 13.85 -3.08
C CYS A 201 3.88 14.55 -4.15
N GLY A 202 3.57 15.83 -4.40
CA GLY A 202 4.25 16.61 -5.43
C GLY A 202 3.90 16.14 -6.84
N GLY A 203 4.91 16.01 -7.67
CA GLY A 203 4.72 15.57 -9.05
C GLY A 203 6.04 15.29 -9.75
N ASP A 204 5.94 14.74 -10.92
CA ASP A 204 7.02 14.52 -11.89
C ASP A 204 6.66 15.20 -13.23
N GLU A 205 7.37 14.85 -14.31
CA GLU A 205 7.12 15.44 -15.64
C GLU A 205 5.77 15.04 -16.25
N ARG A 206 5.15 13.96 -15.77
CA ARG A 206 3.92 13.36 -16.33
C ARG A 206 2.70 13.56 -15.44
N PHE A 207 2.89 13.50 -14.10
CA PHE A 207 1.79 13.45 -13.14
C PHE A 207 2.00 14.44 -12.00
N THR A 208 0.88 14.94 -11.48
CA THR A 208 0.81 15.62 -10.19
C THR A 208 -0.04 14.75 -9.28
N PHE A 209 0.46 14.47 -8.07
CA PHE A 209 -0.20 13.57 -7.12
C PHE A 209 -0.98 14.33 -6.06
N ALA A 210 -2.08 13.72 -5.60
CA ALA A 210 -2.99 14.33 -4.64
C ALA A 210 -2.43 14.44 -3.22
N GLY A 211 -1.34 13.74 -2.89
CA GLY A 211 -0.96 13.58 -1.50
C GLY A 211 -2.10 12.92 -0.72
N SER A 212 -2.55 13.54 0.36
CA SER A 212 -3.76 13.15 1.10
C SER A 212 -3.81 11.66 1.48
N SER A 213 -2.66 11.06 1.81
CA SER A 213 -2.61 9.69 2.32
C SER A 213 -3.51 9.55 3.55
N ARG A 214 -4.20 8.42 3.69
CA ARG A 214 -5.20 8.17 4.72
C ARG A 214 -5.02 6.82 5.39
N ILE A 215 -5.31 6.77 6.68
CA ILE A 215 -5.44 5.53 7.43
C ILE A 215 -6.80 5.56 8.10
N ALA A 216 -7.73 4.73 7.60
CA ALA A 216 -9.09 4.60 8.10
C ALA A 216 -9.22 3.37 8.99
N ALA A 217 -10.03 3.49 10.04
CA ALA A 217 -10.35 2.43 10.99
C ALA A 217 -11.63 1.67 10.60
N PRO A 218 -11.88 0.48 11.20
CA PRO A 218 -13.08 -0.33 10.92
C PRO A 218 -14.40 0.38 11.14
N ASP A 219 -14.47 1.38 12.01
CA ASP A 219 -15.66 2.22 12.26
C ASP A 219 -15.81 3.40 11.29
N GLY A 220 -14.94 3.50 10.28
CA GLY A 220 -14.91 4.57 9.30
C GLY A 220 -14.21 5.84 9.78
N SER A 221 -13.74 5.91 11.01
CA SER A 221 -12.97 7.05 11.51
C SER A 221 -11.58 7.12 10.86
N LEU A 222 -11.00 8.32 10.80
CA LEU A 222 -9.62 8.51 10.33
C LEU A 222 -8.66 8.46 11.52
N LEU A 223 -7.72 7.52 11.51
CA LEU A 223 -6.63 7.46 12.48
C LEU A 223 -5.54 8.48 12.14
N ALA A 224 -5.28 8.69 10.85
CA ALA A 224 -4.35 9.71 10.38
C ALA A 224 -4.70 10.14 8.94
N SER A 225 -4.30 11.37 8.63
CA SER A 225 -4.32 11.91 7.27
C SER A 225 -3.10 12.78 7.03
N ALA A 226 -2.45 12.61 5.88
CA ALA A 226 -1.37 13.47 5.43
C ALA A 226 -1.93 14.70 4.70
N PRO A 227 -1.18 15.81 4.63
CA PRO A 227 -1.57 16.96 3.83
C PRO A 227 -1.58 16.62 2.33
N SER A 228 -2.29 17.43 1.53
CA SER A 228 -2.30 17.29 0.07
C SER A 228 -0.96 17.61 -0.59
N HIS A 229 -0.07 18.30 0.12
CA HIS A 229 1.23 18.72 -0.38
C HIS A 229 2.34 18.37 0.60
N GLY A 230 3.52 18.03 0.06
CA GLY A 230 4.71 17.72 0.84
C GLY A 230 4.74 16.30 1.40
N GLU A 231 5.92 15.92 1.83
CA GLU A 231 6.14 14.61 2.44
C GLU A 231 5.62 14.54 3.88
N ALA A 232 5.20 13.36 4.30
CA ALA A 232 4.75 13.10 5.66
C ALA A 232 5.05 11.66 6.07
N LEU A 233 5.52 11.47 7.30
CA LEU A 233 5.61 10.16 7.95
C LEU A 233 4.59 10.11 9.09
N MET A 234 3.44 9.47 8.82
CA MET A 234 2.41 9.23 9.81
C MET A 234 2.75 7.95 10.59
N VAL A 235 2.49 7.94 11.90
CA VAL A 235 2.70 6.74 12.73
C VAL A 235 1.48 6.56 13.63
N VAL A 236 0.80 5.42 13.50
CA VAL A 236 -0.42 5.11 14.23
C VAL A 236 -0.46 3.66 14.71
N PRO A 237 -1.08 3.38 15.85
CA PRO A 237 -1.39 2.00 16.26
C PRO A 237 -2.58 1.46 15.46
N LEU A 238 -2.48 0.20 15.01
CA LEU A 238 -3.58 -0.57 14.49
C LEU A 238 -3.86 -1.71 15.49
N ASN A 239 -4.92 -1.56 16.25
CA ASN A 239 -5.35 -2.55 17.23
C ASN A 239 -6.78 -3.04 16.91
N PRO A 240 -6.95 -4.22 16.31
CA PRO A 240 -8.28 -4.75 15.99
C PRO A 240 -9.22 -4.87 17.20
N ALA A 241 -8.65 -5.05 18.40
CA ALA A 241 -9.45 -5.20 19.63
C ALA A 241 -10.21 -3.91 20.00
N ASP A 242 -9.74 -2.74 19.59
CA ASP A 242 -10.39 -1.47 19.91
C ASP A 242 -11.69 -1.26 19.10
N PHE A 243 -11.93 -2.08 18.07
CA PHE A 243 -13.06 -1.96 17.13
C PHE A 243 -14.04 -3.14 17.20
N LEU A 244 -14.00 -3.97 18.27
CA LEU A 244 -14.90 -5.10 18.43
C LEU A 244 -16.37 -4.68 18.52
N VAL A 245 -16.66 -3.53 19.13
CA VAL A 245 -18.02 -2.97 19.21
C VAL A 245 -18.53 -2.65 17.80
N SER A 246 -17.75 -1.92 17.00
CA SER A 246 -18.11 -1.63 15.60
C SER A 246 -18.37 -2.91 14.81
N LYS A 247 -17.50 -3.92 14.93
CA LYS A 247 -17.68 -5.23 14.25
C LYS A 247 -18.94 -5.96 14.70
N SER A 248 -19.35 -5.84 15.97
CA SER A 248 -20.55 -6.48 16.49
C SER A 248 -21.85 -5.79 16.07
N GLU A 249 -21.81 -4.47 15.90
CA GLU A 249 -22.97 -3.66 15.48
C GLU A 249 -23.15 -3.68 13.96
N ASN A 250 -22.06 -3.80 13.19
CA ASN A 250 -22.05 -3.74 11.72
C ASN A 250 -21.77 -5.13 11.14
N THR A 251 -22.77 -5.97 11.09
CA THR A 251 -22.69 -7.41 10.75
C THR A 251 -22.63 -7.69 9.24
N TYR A 252 -22.20 -6.74 8.41
CA TYR A 252 -22.23 -6.81 6.94
C TYR A 252 -21.64 -8.12 6.36
N LEU A 253 -20.49 -8.57 6.87
CA LEU A 253 -19.82 -9.77 6.36
C LEU A 253 -20.61 -11.04 6.75
N THR A 254 -21.13 -11.11 7.99
CA THR A 254 -21.95 -12.22 8.45
C THR A 254 -23.28 -12.30 7.71
N ASP A 255 -23.93 -11.16 7.49
CA ASP A 255 -25.23 -11.11 6.81
C ASP A 255 -25.11 -11.41 5.31
N LEU A 256 -23.98 -11.04 4.69
CA LEU A 256 -23.69 -11.42 3.31
C LEU A 256 -23.58 -12.94 3.15
N THR A 257 -22.84 -13.61 4.04
CA THR A 257 -22.62 -15.06 3.97
C THR A 257 -23.84 -15.90 4.37
N ARG A 258 -24.78 -15.36 5.17
CA ARG A 258 -26.03 -16.04 5.55
C ARG A 258 -27.03 -16.17 4.40
N ARG A 259 -26.87 -15.41 3.32
CA ARG A 259 -27.76 -15.43 2.15
C ARG A 259 -27.21 -16.24 0.96
N ALA A 260 -25.97 -16.69 1.08
CA ALA A 260 -25.33 -17.58 0.10
C ALA A 260 -25.52 -19.05 0.49
#